data_7eac7ba0ae7451d4383d3d4db31767c0
#
_entry.id   7eac7ba0ae7451d4383d3d4db31767c0
#
_cell.length_a   1.000
_cell.length_b   1.000
_cell.length_c   1.000
_cell.angle_alpha   90.00
_cell.angle_beta   90.00
_cell.angle_gamma   90.00
#
_symmetry.space_group_name_H-M   'P 1'
#
loop_
_entity.id
_entity.type
_entity.pdbx_description
1 polymer ?
#
loop_
_entity_poly.entity_id
_entity_poly.type
_entity_poly.pdbx_seq_one_letter_code
_entity_poly.pdbx_strand_id
1 'polypeptide(L)'
;MIKFLNPSYVFKLSGKLLSLFKAVLLPIVIVGLIFSLFLSPKDYIQGDTVRIMYIHVPSAWISLLSFAAISFFCILNFLFKLKNVTLIYKSLAPIGLTFNIIAIVTGSIWGQPTWGTWWAWDARLTSMLILMFFYIAFIFSYKF
;
A
#
# COMPACT_ATOMS: atom_id res chain seq x y z
N MET A 1 14.78 31.65 1.25
CA MET A 1 14.47 30.65 2.29
C MET A 1 13.30 29.79 1.88
N ILE A 2 13.45 28.50 2.07
CA ILE A 2 12.69 27.44 1.39
C ILE A 2 11.20 27.51 1.78
N LYS A 3 10.33 27.94 0.84
CA LYS A 3 8.85 28.02 1.04
C LYS A 3 8.24 26.71 1.53
N PHE A 4 8.85 25.58 1.23
CA PHE A 4 8.43 24.24 1.63
C PHE A 4 8.63 23.93 3.12
N LEU A 5 9.35 24.77 3.88
CA LEU A 5 9.46 24.65 5.34
C LEU A 5 8.31 25.36 6.08
N ASN A 6 7.50 26.14 5.36
CA ASN A 6 6.34 26.82 5.94
C ASN A 6 5.13 25.86 5.98
N PRO A 7 4.63 25.44 7.17
CA PRO A 7 3.52 24.53 7.30
C PRO A 7 2.24 24.98 6.57
N SER A 8 1.95 26.28 6.61
CA SER A 8 0.77 26.86 5.96
C SER A 8 0.86 26.78 4.44
N TYR A 9 2.04 26.94 3.86
CA TYR A 9 2.27 26.80 2.43
C TYR A 9 2.09 25.33 2.00
N VAL A 10 2.70 24.41 2.74
CA VAL A 10 2.59 22.96 2.48
C VAL A 10 1.13 22.51 2.58
N PHE A 11 0.39 22.97 3.61
CA PHE A 11 -1.02 22.63 3.77
C PHE A 11 -1.89 23.15 2.61
N LYS A 12 -1.67 24.38 2.16
CA LYS A 12 -2.42 24.97 1.03
C LYS A 12 -2.08 24.28 -0.30
N LEU A 13 -0.81 23.92 -0.50
CA LEU A 13 -0.36 23.18 -1.68
C LEU A 13 -0.94 21.77 -1.69
N SER A 14 -0.88 21.06 -0.56
CA SER A 14 -1.43 19.70 -0.44
C SER A 14 -2.93 19.67 -0.68
N GLY A 15 -3.69 20.68 -0.24
CA GLY A 15 -5.13 20.78 -0.52
C GLY A 15 -5.43 20.92 -2.01
N LYS A 16 -4.67 21.74 -2.75
CA LYS A 16 -4.82 21.86 -4.21
C LYS A 16 -4.46 20.57 -4.94
N LEU A 17 -3.34 19.96 -4.56
CA LEU A 17 -2.89 18.69 -5.14
C LEU A 17 -3.90 17.56 -4.85
N LEU A 18 -4.44 17.50 -3.65
CA LEU A 18 -5.45 16.51 -3.28
C LEU A 18 -6.71 16.60 -4.15
N SER A 19 -7.18 17.82 -4.43
CA SER A 19 -8.34 18.03 -5.33
C SER A 19 -8.06 17.55 -6.76
N LEU A 20 -6.87 17.88 -7.28
CA LEU A 20 -6.45 17.44 -8.60
C LEU A 20 -6.30 15.91 -8.65
N PHE A 21 -5.62 15.33 -7.66
CA PHE A 21 -5.44 13.87 -7.58
C PHE A 21 -6.77 13.12 -7.47
N LYS A 22 -7.73 13.62 -6.69
CA LYS A 22 -9.06 12.99 -6.60
C LYS A 22 -9.80 13.02 -7.94
N ALA A 23 -9.71 14.12 -8.68
CA ALA A 23 -10.37 14.25 -9.97
C ALA A 23 -9.77 13.32 -11.05
N VAL A 24 -8.47 13.09 -11.01
CA VAL A 24 -7.74 12.31 -12.03
C VAL A 24 -7.58 10.85 -11.62
N LEU A 25 -7.24 10.59 -10.35
CA LEU A 25 -6.93 9.25 -9.87
C LEU A 25 -8.15 8.33 -9.89
N LEU A 26 -9.32 8.82 -9.47
CA LEU A 26 -10.51 7.99 -9.39
C LEU A 26 -10.95 7.45 -10.78
N PRO A 27 -11.05 8.25 -11.84
CA PRO A 27 -11.32 7.73 -13.19
C PRO A 27 -10.24 6.75 -13.67
N ILE A 28 -8.96 7.04 -13.45
CA ILE A 28 -7.87 6.16 -13.86
C ILE A 28 -7.96 4.81 -13.16
N VAL A 29 -8.23 4.80 -11.86
CA VAL A 29 -8.38 3.55 -11.09
C VAL A 29 -9.58 2.75 -11.59
N ILE A 30 -10.72 3.39 -11.82
CA ILE A 30 -11.93 2.72 -12.35
C ILE A 30 -11.64 2.11 -13.72
N VAL A 31 -11.07 2.88 -14.64
CA VAL A 31 -10.71 2.40 -15.98
C VAL A 31 -9.67 1.25 -15.86
N GLY A 32 -8.66 1.43 -15.04
CA GLY A 32 -7.64 0.39 -14.80
C GLY A 32 -8.24 -0.93 -14.27
N LEU A 33 -9.19 -0.84 -13.32
CA LEU A 33 -9.88 -2.02 -12.80
C LEU A 33 -10.77 -2.69 -13.87
N ILE A 34 -11.48 -1.91 -14.68
CA ILE A 34 -12.28 -2.47 -15.79
C ILE A 34 -11.38 -3.21 -16.77
N PHE A 35 -10.28 -2.59 -17.21
CA PHE A 35 -9.35 -3.23 -18.12
C PHE A 35 -8.71 -4.48 -17.53
N SER A 36 -8.24 -4.42 -16.29
CA SER A 36 -7.54 -5.53 -15.65
C SER A 36 -8.46 -6.72 -15.35
N LEU A 37 -9.69 -6.47 -14.88
CA LEU A 37 -10.57 -7.54 -14.42
C LEU A 37 -11.45 -8.12 -15.55
N PHE A 38 -11.82 -7.31 -16.54
CA PHE A 38 -12.80 -7.74 -17.56
C PHE A 38 -12.21 -7.83 -18.97
N LEU A 39 -11.28 -6.94 -19.35
CA LEU A 39 -10.78 -6.82 -20.71
C LEU A 39 -9.40 -7.46 -20.92
N SER A 40 -8.64 -7.75 -19.85
CA SER A 40 -7.33 -8.37 -20.00
C SER A 40 -7.45 -9.79 -20.58
N PRO A 41 -6.54 -10.19 -21.49
CA PRO A 41 -6.52 -11.54 -22.02
C PRO A 41 -6.28 -12.57 -20.93
N LYS A 42 -6.77 -13.77 -21.14
CA LYS A 42 -6.48 -14.92 -20.28
C LYS A 42 -5.02 -15.34 -20.45
N ASP A 43 -4.40 -15.73 -19.34
CA ASP A 43 -3.07 -16.34 -19.39
C ASP A 43 -3.15 -17.78 -19.91
N TYR A 44 -2.09 -18.21 -20.60
CA TYR A 44 -2.02 -19.56 -21.18
C TYR A 44 -2.04 -20.67 -20.11
N ILE A 45 -1.42 -20.44 -18.96
CA ILE A 45 -1.30 -21.44 -17.89
C ILE A 45 -2.36 -21.18 -16.81
N GLN A 46 -2.54 -19.92 -16.39
CA GLN A 46 -3.37 -19.56 -15.24
C GLN A 46 -4.82 -19.24 -15.62
N GLY A 47 -5.14 -19.13 -16.91
CA GLY A 47 -6.49 -18.78 -17.35
C GLY A 47 -6.93 -17.41 -16.84
N ASP A 48 -8.14 -17.32 -16.30
CA ASP A 48 -8.72 -16.07 -15.76
C ASP A 48 -8.12 -15.65 -14.41
N THR A 49 -7.45 -16.55 -13.70
CA THR A 49 -6.90 -16.25 -12.37
C THR A 49 -5.74 -15.25 -12.40
N VAL A 50 -5.08 -15.09 -13.56
CA VAL A 50 -4.06 -14.05 -13.80
C VAL A 50 -4.59 -12.64 -13.48
N ARG A 51 -5.89 -12.39 -13.66
CA ARG A 51 -6.50 -11.09 -13.42
C ARG A 51 -6.38 -10.62 -11.97
N ILE A 52 -6.29 -11.55 -11.02
CA ILE A 52 -6.06 -11.24 -9.60
C ILE A 52 -4.70 -10.56 -9.40
N MET A 53 -3.70 -10.89 -10.22
CA MET A 53 -2.34 -10.33 -10.13
C MET A 53 -2.32 -8.82 -10.36
N TYR A 54 -3.23 -8.28 -11.16
CA TYR A 54 -3.31 -6.83 -11.40
C TYR A 54 -3.71 -6.03 -10.16
N ILE A 55 -4.34 -6.68 -9.18
CA ILE A 55 -4.66 -6.08 -7.88
C ILE A 55 -3.61 -6.50 -6.84
N HIS A 56 -3.24 -7.78 -6.83
CA HIS A 56 -2.32 -8.35 -5.86
C HIS A 56 -0.94 -7.69 -5.91
N VAL A 57 -0.32 -7.65 -7.09
CA VAL A 57 1.07 -7.15 -7.24
C VAL A 57 1.20 -5.68 -6.85
N PRO A 58 0.37 -4.74 -7.35
CA PRO A 58 0.42 -3.35 -6.90
C PRO A 58 0.18 -3.21 -5.40
N SER A 59 -0.76 -3.98 -4.84
CA SER A 59 -1.07 -3.92 -3.40
C SER A 59 0.11 -4.37 -2.55
N ALA A 60 0.78 -5.44 -2.94
CA ALA A 60 1.98 -5.92 -2.27
C ALA A 60 3.11 -4.88 -2.33
N TRP A 61 3.35 -4.29 -3.50
CA TRP A 61 4.37 -3.23 -3.66
C TRP A 61 4.06 -1.99 -2.83
N ILE A 62 2.81 -1.50 -2.85
CA ILE A 62 2.42 -0.34 -2.05
C ILE A 62 2.60 -0.63 -0.56
N SER A 63 2.25 -1.82 -0.09
CA SER A 63 2.47 -2.21 1.30
C SER A 63 3.96 -2.20 1.66
N LEU A 64 4.79 -2.89 0.91
CA LEU A 64 6.24 -2.96 1.16
C LEU A 64 6.91 -1.59 1.14
N LEU A 65 6.61 -0.77 0.11
CA LEU A 65 7.16 0.57 -0.02
C LEU A 65 6.68 1.51 1.09
N SER A 66 5.42 1.39 1.52
CA SER A 66 4.90 2.16 2.65
C SER A 66 5.64 1.83 3.94
N PHE A 67 5.91 0.55 4.21
CA PHE A 67 6.65 0.15 5.41
C PHE A 67 8.12 0.60 5.35
N ALA A 68 8.77 0.49 4.19
CA ALA A 68 10.12 1.01 3.97
C ALA A 68 10.18 2.52 4.19
N ALA A 69 9.20 3.27 3.68
CA ALA A 69 9.10 4.71 3.88
C ALA A 69 8.85 5.06 5.37
N ILE A 70 7.96 4.34 6.07
CA ILE A 70 7.75 4.50 7.51
C ILE A 70 9.06 4.32 8.26
N SER A 71 9.79 3.22 7.99
CA SER A 71 11.07 2.92 8.63
C SER A 71 12.09 4.04 8.37
N PHE A 72 12.20 4.49 7.12
CA PHE A 72 13.08 5.58 6.75
C PHE A 72 12.74 6.88 7.48
N PHE A 73 11.47 7.27 7.50
CA PHE A 73 11.04 8.49 8.19
C PHE A 73 11.16 8.39 9.71
N CYS A 74 10.97 7.20 10.29
CA CYS A 74 11.23 6.97 11.73
C CYS A 74 12.72 7.17 12.07
N ILE A 75 13.62 6.64 11.23
CA ILE A 75 15.06 6.84 11.41
C ILE A 75 15.43 8.32 11.29
N LEU A 76 14.91 9.02 10.28
CA LEU A 76 15.14 10.47 10.14
C LEU A 76 14.63 11.26 11.35
N ASN A 77 13.45 10.90 11.85
CA ASN A 77 12.91 11.56 13.04
C ASN A 77 13.75 11.30 14.29
N PHE A 78 14.26 10.08 14.45
CA PHE A 78 15.12 9.70 15.56
C PHE A 78 16.45 10.47 15.52
N LEU A 79 17.08 10.56 14.35
CA LEU A 79 18.38 11.19 14.17
C LEU A 79 18.29 12.74 14.24
N PHE A 80 17.28 13.33 13.60
CA PHE A 80 17.20 14.77 13.38
C PHE A 80 16.06 15.47 14.13
N LYS A 81 15.25 14.72 14.90
CA LYS A 81 14.12 15.25 15.69
C LYS A 81 13.12 16.07 14.87
N LEU A 82 12.84 15.64 13.65
CA LEU A 82 12.00 16.34 12.67
C LEU A 82 10.50 16.17 12.98
N LYS A 83 9.89 17.10 13.73
CA LYS A 83 8.48 17.00 14.18
C LYS A 83 7.47 16.78 13.03
N ASN A 84 7.68 17.38 11.86
CA ASN A 84 6.74 17.29 10.74
C ASN A 84 6.73 15.89 10.08
N VAL A 85 7.79 15.13 10.21
CA VAL A 85 7.92 13.78 9.66
C VAL A 85 6.99 12.78 10.36
N THR A 86 6.66 13.05 11.63
CA THR A 86 5.73 12.22 12.41
C THR A 86 4.36 12.10 11.73
N LEU A 87 3.85 13.16 11.11
CA LEU A 87 2.59 13.12 10.40
C LEU A 87 2.65 12.21 9.17
N ILE A 88 3.79 12.18 8.47
CA ILE A 88 3.97 11.36 7.27
C ILE A 88 3.87 9.88 7.62
N TYR A 89 4.67 9.38 8.54
CA TYR A 89 4.66 7.95 8.84
C TYR A 89 3.37 7.48 9.54
N LYS A 90 2.74 8.35 10.37
CA LYS A 90 1.41 8.06 10.94
C LYS A 90 0.31 7.97 9.89
N SER A 91 0.40 8.76 8.82
CA SER A 91 -0.56 8.71 7.70
C SER A 91 -0.31 7.51 6.77
N LEU A 92 0.95 7.11 6.58
CA LEU A 92 1.31 5.97 5.74
C LEU A 92 0.92 4.62 6.36
N ALA A 93 0.97 4.49 7.68
CA ALA A 93 0.74 3.21 8.34
C ALA A 93 -0.64 2.59 8.06
N PRO A 94 -1.77 3.30 8.19
CA PRO A 94 -3.08 2.71 7.86
C PRO A 94 -3.21 2.40 6.36
N ILE A 95 -2.59 3.19 5.48
CA ILE A 95 -2.58 2.95 4.04
C ILE A 95 -1.82 1.65 3.74
N GLY A 96 -0.59 1.52 4.27
CA GLY A 96 0.23 0.33 4.09
C GLY A 96 -0.44 -0.94 4.64
N LEU A 97 -1.08 -0.86 5.81
CA LEU A 97 -1.85 -1.96 6.39
C LEU A 97 -3.03 -2.38 5.49
N THR A 98 -3.78 -1.41 4.96
CA THR A 98 -4.90 -1.70 4.06
C THR A 98 -4.44 -2.46 2.82
N PHE A 99 -3.38 -1.99 2.16
CA PHE A 99 -2.82 -2.67 1.00
C PHE A 99 -2.17 -4.02 1.33
N ASN A 100 -1.63 -4.17 2.55
CA ASN A 100 -1.13 -5.45 3.03
C ASN A 100 -2.26 -6.50 3.16
N ILE A 101 -3.40 -6.11 3.75
CA ILE A 101 -4.58 -6.98 3.85
C ILE A 101 -5.10 -7.35 2.46
N ILE A 102 -5.21 -6.38 1.54
CA ILE A 102 -5.63 -6.65 0.15
C ILE A 102 -4.66 -7.66 -0.50
N ALA A 103 -3.35 -7.47 -0.32
CA ALA A 103 -2.35 -8.38 -0.88
C ALA A 103 -2.47 -9.80 -0.29
N ILE A 104 -2.66 -9.96 1.02
CA ILE A 104 -2.85 -11.27 1.65
C ILE A 104 -4.12 -11.96 1.11
N VAL A 105 -5.25 -11.25 1.09
CA VAL A 105 -6.53 -11.79 0.63
C VAL A 105 -6.47 -12.19 -0.85
N THR A 106 -5.99 -11.31 -1.71
CA THR A 106 -5.86 -11.59 -3.15
C THR A 106 -4.83 -12.67 -3.44
N GLY A 107 -3.75 -12.75 -2.66
CA GLY A 107 -2.76 -13.81 -2.73
C GLY A 107 -3.35 -15.17 -2.35
N SER A 108 -4.19 -15.25 -1.32
CA SER A 108 -4.91 -16.46 -0.94
C SER A 108 -5.89 -16.89 -2.02
N ILE A 109 -6.68 -15.98 -2.60
CA ILE A 109 -7.63 -16.26 -3.67
C ILE A 109 -6.89 -16.78 -4.93
N TRP A 110 -5.75 -16.19 -5.27
CA TRP A 110 -4.92 -16.65 -6.38
C TRP A 110 -4.24 -17.99 -6.09
N GLY A 111 -3.87 -18.24 -4.84
CA GLY A 111 -3.18 -19.45 -4.41
C GLY A 111 -4.05 -20.71 -4.54
N GLN A 112 -5.34 -20.60 -4.25
CA GLN A 112 -6.25 -21.75 -4.26
C GLN A 112 -6.29 -22.49 -5.62
N PRO A 113 -6.52 -21.84 -6.77
CA PRO A 113 -6.50 -22.54 -8.06
C PRO A 113 -5.08 -22.87 -8.55
N THR A 114 -4.05 -22.20 -8.02
CA THR A 114 -2.66 -22.40 -8.47
C THR A 114 -1.95 -23.52 -7.71
N TRP A 115 -2.20 -23.63 -6.40
CA TRP A 115 -1.51 -24.57 -5.50
C TRP A 115 -2.47 -25.52 -4.77
N GLY A 116 -3.77 -25.43 -5.01
CA GLY A 116 -4.80 -26.26 -4.36
C GLY A 116 -5.11 -25.89 -2.91
N THR A 117 -4.55 -24.80 -2.39
CA THR A 117 -4.78 -24.35 -1.02
C THR A 117 -4.91 -22.83 -0.95
N TRP A 118 -5.77 -22.37 -0.03
CA TRP A 118 -5.93 -20.93 0.26
C TRP A 118 -4.73 -20.34 1.00
N TRP A 119 -3.98 -21.15 1.71
CA TRP A 119 -2.82 -20.73 2.48
C TRP A 119 -1.71 -21.77 2.42
N ALA A 120 -0.54 -21.32 2.03
CA ALA A 120 0.70 -22.07 2.13
C ALA A 120 1.66 -21.34 3.09
N TRP A 121 2.28 -22.07 3.99
CA TRP A 121 3.30 -21.52 4.90
C TRP A 121 4.64 -21.35 4.18
N ASP A 122 4.60 -20.68 3.04
CA ASP A 122 5.81 -20.29 2.31
C ASP A 122 6.35 -18.94 2.81
N ALA A 123 7.56 -18.61 2.38
CA ALA A 123 8.22 -17.37 2.82
C ALA A 123 7.45 -16.10 2.39
N ARG A 124 6.72 -16.14 1.28
CA ARG A 124 5.98 -14.99 0.73
C ARG A 124 4.77 -14.64 1.58
N LEU A 125 3.86 -15.60 1.78
CA LEU A 125 2.64 -15.39 2.56
C LEU A 125 2.96 -15.15 4.04
N THR A 126 3.91 -15.91 4.59
CA THR A 126 4.32 -15.77 5.98
C THR A 126 4.97 -14.40 6.25
N SER A 127 5.82 -13.91 5.35
CA SER A 127 6.45 -12.58 5.52
C SER A 127 5.42 -11.45 5.43
N MET A 128 4.43 -11.55 4.55
CA MET A 128 3.35 -10.57 4.46
C MET A 128 2.45 -10.59 5.70
N LEU A 129 2.20 -11.75 6.29
CA LEU A 129 1.48 -11.87 7.56
C LEU A 129 2.27 -11.23 8.72
N ILE A 130 3.57 -11.48 8.81
CA ILE A 130 4.45 -10.85 9.80
C ILE A 130 4.45 -9.32 9.61
N LEU A 131 4.54 -8.85 8.36
CA LEU A 131 4.47 -7.43 8.05
C LEU A 131 3.14 -6.80 8.51
N MET A 132 2.01 -7.52 8.37
CA MET A 132 0.73 -7.07 8.90
C MET A 132 0.77 -6.85 10.41
N PHE A 133 1.38 -7.77 11.17
CA PHE A 133 1.52 -7.61 12.61
C PHE A 133 2.43 -6.43 12.97
N PHE A 134 3.49 -6.17 12.21
CA PHE A 134 4.32 -4.98 12.41
C PHE A 134 3.52 -3.68 12.16
N TYR A 135 2.70 -3.62 11.14
CA TYR A 135 1.82 -2.47 10.91
C TYR A 135 0.85 -2.25 12.08
N ILE A 136 0.21 -3.33 12.53
CA ILE A 136 -0.73 -3.28 13.65
C ILE A 136 0.00 -2.78 14.91
N ALA A 137 1.11 -3.39 15.27
CA ALA A 137 1.92 -3.00 16.43
C ALA A 137 2.36 -1.52 16.34
N PHE A 138 2.81 -1.09 15.16
CA PHE A 138 3.20 0.30 14.93
C PHE A 138 2.03 1.27 15.12
N ILE A 139 0.85 0.95 14.58
CA ILE A 139 -0.35 1.78 14.74
C ILE A 139 -0.76 1.86 16.21
N PHE A 140 -0.74 0.75 16.94
CA PHE A 140 -1.03 0.74 18.37
C PHE A 140 -0.04 1.59 19.17
N SER A 141 1.25 1.56 18.85
CA SER A 141 2.31 2.28 19.57
C SER A 141 2.13 3.80 19.61
N TYR A 142 1.37 4.40 18.68
CA TYR A 142 1.13 5.85 18.68
C TYR A 142 -0.34 6.24 18.90
N LYS A 143 -1.25 5.27 18.99
CA LYS A 143 -2.65 5.53 19.33
C LYS A 143 -2.91 5.42 20.83
N PHE A 144 -2.16 4.57 21.50
CA PHE A 144 -2.24 4.28 22.92
C PHE A 144 -0.91 4.56 23.63
#